data_6b9f77211c2d595f652757f2f10d48c0
#
_entry.id   6b9f77211c2d595f652757f2f10d48c0
#
_cell.length_a   1.000
_cell.length_b   1.000
_cell.length_c   1.000
_cell.angle_alpha   90.00
_cell.angle_beta   90.00
_cell.angle_gamma   90.00
#
_symmetry.space_group_name_H-M   'P 1'
#
loop_
_entity.id
_entity.type
_entity.pdbx_description
1 polymer ?
#
loop_
_entity_poly.entity_id
_entity_poly.type
_entity_poly.pdbx_seq_one_letter_code
_entity_poly.pdbx_strand_id
1 'polypeptide(L)'
;MDRKAIVITLITVGLMLGWQFGYYAPRAEKQRKAYEEFRRKQDEEKAKNPAPVVVAPAMQPGVPATQPGTTPAVTPVPAVVASVPEERKTLTSVPGTVDYEFTSQGGGIIRGRLKEHFKDKTKGTQIIINEFGTIPIGAMTEEPGDDALLKLPWKMSVNETDHMVSFERTDEARRIAIKKIFILPREKTLNGEYVIGLDVTFTNVGEQAMMVPTLYVHNGGAAPVNASETRQYQGFDWWRDGTNNFQSVDWFSAGGMLAWSHPERPVFRQGGDQIRWSAVTNQYFTTMVTILGYDGSNTDDLVKNLGTGVWAKRTAITPEAWQAAGHALDDAKHGIHNVDGALAMPGFALNPGDKATKHLRIYSGPREYRRLRLLDNKEKDVLDYGSFLGIPTGPFSRLLLNSMNGLYAFTNSYALAIVLLTICVKAILWPLQNKANKNMKKMSALQPEMKRLQEKYKEEPVKFQQEMGKVWKKAGVNPLSGCWPIFIQIPIFIGFYNMLGKAVELRHHGFWWVTDLSQPDTVAHIMGFPLNPLPLLMAVTMILQMKLSPQSGDPTQRKMMMFMPLIFIFMCYSFASALALYWTIQNLISIVQLQINKKQNSVTLVPTSA
;
A
#
# COMPACT_ATOMS: atom_id res chain seq x y z
N MET A 1 -33.42 12.28 22.19
CA MET A 1 -32.87 12.15 20.80
C MET A 1 -34.03 11.83 19.88
N ASP A 2 -34.23 12.64 18.86
CA ASP A 2 -35.35 12.49 17.93
C ASP A 2 -35.14 11.19 17.11
N ARG A 3 -36.14 10.31 17.03
CA ARG A 3 -36.08 9.04 16.28
C ARG A 3 -35.58 9.22 14.84
N LYS A 4 -35.84 10.38 14.23
CA LYS A 4 -35.39 10.74 12.88
C LYS A 4 -33.87 11.01 12.81
N ALA A 5 -33.26 11.59 13.86
CA ALA A 5 -31.82 11.79 13.92
C ALA A 5 -31.08 10.45 14.06
N ILE A 6 -31.67 9.49 14.79
CA ILE A 6 -31.16 8.13 14.89
C ILE A 6 -31.22 7.41 13.52
N VAL A 7 -32.33 7.55 12.80
CA VAL A 7 -32.51 6.92 11.47
C VAL A 7 -31.54 7.52 10.45
N ILE A 8 -31.29 8.84 10.45
CA ILE A 8 -30.34 9.47 9.53
C ILE A 8 -28.89 9.10 9.89
N THR A 9 -28.57 9.02 11.17
CA THR A 9 -27.23 8.53 11.62
C THR A 9 -27.04 7.06 11.23
N LEU A 10 -28.07 6.22 11.40
CA LEU A 10 -28.05 4.83 10.97
C LEU A 10 -27.97 4.68 9.44
N ILE A 11 -28.64 5.54 8.66
CA ILE A 11 -28.53 5.57 7.19
C ILE A 11 -27.14 6.02 6.76
N THR A 12 -26.54 7.02 7.40
CA THR A 12 -25.17 7.50 7.08
C THR A 12 -24.13 6.45 7.46
N VAL A 13 -24.28 5.83 8.63
CA VAL A 13 -23.47 4.68 9.05
C VAL A 13 -23.75 3.48 8.15
N GLY A 14 -25.00 3.23 7.78
CA GLY A 14 -25.40 2.18 6.84
C GLY A 14 -24.86 2.40 5.43
N LEU A 15 -24.78 3.62 4.93
CA LEU A 15 -24.14 3.96 3.66
C LEU A 15 -22.61 3.83 3.73
N MET A 16 -21.98 4.21 4.86
CA MET A 16 -20.56 3.96 5.10
C MET A 16 -20.26 2.46 5.21
N LEU A 17 -21.10 1.71 5.95
CA LEU A 17 -20.99 0.26 6.06
C LEU A 17 -21.32 -0.42 4.73
N GLY A 18 -22.36 0.01 4.02
CA GLY A 18 -22.73 -0.49 2.71
C GLY A 18 -21.63 -0.26 1.66
N TRP A 19 -20.93 0.87 1.72
CA TRP A 19 -19.76 1.14 0.89
C TRP A 19 -18.59 0.23 1.28
N GLN A 20 -18.32 0.07 2.56
CA GLN A 20 -17.26 -0.81 3.07
C GLN A 20 -17.55 -2.28 2.74
N PHE A 21 -18.80 -2.72 2.88
CA PHE A 21 -19.22 -4.10 2.60
C PHE A 21 -19.51 -4.35 1.11
N GLY A 22 -20.06 -3.40 0.38
CA GLY A 22 -20.32 -3.53 -1.06
C GLY A 22 -19.06 -3.52 -1.91
N TYR A 23 -17.99 -2.89 -1.44
CA TYR A 23 -16.72 -2.79 -2.17
C TYR A 23 -15.70 -3.84 -1.73
N TYR A 24 -15.59 -4.11 -0.41
CA TYR A 24 -14.60 -5.05 0.13
C TYR A 24 -15.13 -6.48 0.20
N ALA A 25 -16.40 -6.70 0.54
CA ALA A 25 -16.95 -8.06 0.69
C ALA A 25 -16.92 -8.88 -0.60
N PRO A 26 -17.29 -8.37 -1.80
CA PRO A 26 -17.22 -9.15 -3.03
C PRO A 26 -15.78 -9.51 -3.44
N ARG A 27 -14.82 -8.62 -3.15
CA ARG A 27 -13.40 -8.89 -3.42
C ARG A 27 -12.83 -9.93 -2.46
N ALA A 28 -13.15 -9.82 -1.17
CA ALA A 28 -12.74 -10.80 -0.17
C ALA A 28 -13.35 -12.19 -0.43
N GLU A 29 -14.60 -12.23 -0.87
CA GLU A 29 -15.27 -13.47 -1.25
C GLU A 29 -14.69 -14.08 -2.53
N LYS A 30 -14.38 -13.25 -3.53
CA LYS A 30 -13.72 -13.69 -4.76
C LYS A 30 -12.31 -14.21 -4.48
N GLN A 31 -11.56 -13.56 -3.56
CA GLN A 31 -10.25 -14.02 -3.12
C GLN A 31 -10.35 -15.33 -2.31
N ARG A 32 -11.36 -15.46 -1.44
CA ARG A 32 -11.60 -16.69 -0.68
C ARG A 32 -11.92 -17.86 -1.61
N LYS A 33 -12.82 -17.67 -2.56
CA LYS A 33 -13.18 -18.71 -3.55
C LYS A 33 -11.96 -19.11 -4.39
N ALA A 34 -11.14 -18.14 -4.83
CA ALA A 34 -9.90 -18.42 -5.55
C ALA A 34 -8.89 -19.21 -4.70
N TYR A 35 -8.79 -18.88 -3.40
CA TYR A 35 -7.93 -19.62 -2.48
C TYR A 35 -8.43 -21.05 -2.20
N GLU A 36 -9.74 -21.23 -1.99
CA GLU A 36 -10.37 -22.54 -1.80
C GLU A 36 -10.22 -23.40 -3.05
N GLU A 37 -10.37 -22.80 -4.23
CA GLU A 37 -10.18 -23.48 -5.53
C GLU A 37 -8.71 -23.85 -5.78
N PHE A 38 -7.77 -22.97 -5.43
CA PHE A 38 -6.33 -23.26 -5.49
C PHE A 38 -5.95 -24.41 -4.55
N ARG A 39 -6.44 -24.38 -3.31
CA ARG A 39 -6.19 -25.44 -2.32
C ARG A 39 -6.75 -26.77 -2.81
N ARG A 40 -7.97 -26.77 -3.35
CA ARG A 40 -8.59 -27.97 -3.92
C ARG A 40 -7.77 -28.54 -5.09
N LYS A 41 -7.30 -27.68 -6.02
CA LYS A 41 -6.44 -28.11 -7.13
C LYS A 41 -5.10 -28.68 -6.62
N GLN A 42 -4.52 -28.07 -5.60
CA GLN A 42 -3.28 -28.55 -4.99
C GLN A 42 -3.46 -29.90 -4.28
N ASP A 43 -4.60 -30.09 -3.60
CA ASP A 43 -4.95 -31.35 -2.96
C ASP A 43 -5.28 -32.44 -4.00
N GLU A 44 -5.95 -32.08 -5.10
CA GLU A 44 -6.20 -32.96 -6.26
C GLU A 44 -4.89 -33.33 -7.00
N GLU A 45 -3.94 -32.42 -7.10
CA GLU A 45 -2.62 -32.65 -7.71
C GLU A 45 -1.75 -33.54 -6.81
N LYS A 46 -1.76 -33.30 -5.49
CA LYS A 46 -1.14 -34.21 -4.50
C LYS A 46 -1.77 -35.60 -4.47
N ALA A 47 -3.06 -35.71 -4.72
CA ALA A 47 -3.77 -36.99 -4.83
C ALA A 47 -3.44 -37.72 -6.13
N LYS A 48 -3.19 -36.99 -7.22
CA LYS A 48 -2.81 -37.57 -8.55
C LYS A 48 -1.33 -37.97 -8.63
N ASN A 49 -0.46 -37.31 -7.86
CA ASN A 49 0.95 -37.65 -7.71
C ASN A 49 1.27 -37.84 -6.22
N PRO A 50 0.87 -38.96 -5.61
CA PRO A 50 1.30 -39.26 -4.26
C PRO A 50 2.83 -39.39 -4.28
N ALA A 51 3.50 -38.65 -3.38
CA ALA A 51 4.93 -38.85 -3.17
C ALA A 51 5.19 -40.34 -2.98
N PRO A 52 6.28 -40.89 -3.55
CA PRO A 52 6.56 -42.31 -3.44
C PRO A 52 6.61 -42.67 -1.95
N VAL A 53 5.67 -43.50 -1.54
CA VAL A 53 5.65 -44.09 -0.19
C VAL A 53 6.89 -44.96 -0.12
N VAL A 54 7.87 -44.54 0.68
CA VAL A 54 8.98 -45.41 1.08
C VAL A 54 8.32 -46.52 1.90
N VAL A 55 8.06 -47.64 1.24
CA VAL A 55 7.54 -48.85 1.91
C VAL A 55 8.68 -49.39 2.76
N ALA A 56 8.57 -49.23 4.07
CA ALA A 56 9.37 -49.99 5.00
C ALA A 56 9.14 -51.49 4.77
N PRO A 57 10.18 -52.33 4.71
CA PRO A 57 10.00 -53.77 4.48
C PRO A 57 9.11 -54.38 5.56
N ALA A 58 8.10 -55.10 5.13
CA ALA A 58 7.18 -55.82 6.00
C ALA A 58 7.93 -56.84 6.88
N MET A 59 7.83 -56.70 8.19
CA MET A 59 8.23 -57.75 9.13
C MET A 59 7.24 -58.91 9.02
N GLN A 60 7.80 -60.09 8.71
CA GLN A 60 7.07 -61.37 8.86
C GLN A 60 6.89 -61.70 10.33
N PRO A 61 5.77 -62.31 10.75
CA PRO A 61 5.54 -62.73 12.12
C PRO A 61 6.07 -64.13 12.41
N GLY A 62 6.79 -64.25 13.50
CA GLY A 62 6.85 -65.52 14.25
C GLY A 62 8.21 -66.10 14.52
N VAL A 63 8.66 -66.05 15.76
CA VAL A 63 9.07 -67.17 16.65
C VAL A 63 9.66 -66.54 17.97
N PRO A 64 9.45 -67.19 19.16
CA PRO A 64 9.48 -66.53 20.46
C PRO A 64 10.83 -66.50 21.20
N ALA A 65 10.87 -65.56 22.08
CA ALA A 65 11.77 -65.24 23.20
C ALA A 65 12.87 -66.20 23.64
N THR A 66 14.12 -65.64 23.75
CA THR A 66 15.04 -65.92 24.88
C THR A 66 15.85 -64.67 25.16
N GLN A 67 15.84 -64.19 26.40
CA GLN A 67 16.77 -63.21 27.00
C GLN A 67 18.02 -63.93 27.55
N PRO A 68 19.08 -63.23 28.05
CA PRO A 68 19.48 -61.80 28.01
C PRO A 68 20.94 -61.59 27.60
N GLY A 69 21.29 -60.33 27.24
CA GLY A 69 22.68 -59.93 27.03
C GLY A 69 22.81 -58.47 26.69
N THR A 70 23.14 -57.69 27.67
CA THR A 70 23.40 -56.25 27.68
C THR A 70 24.47 -55.80 26.68
N THR A 71 24.15 -54.86 25.81
CA THR A 71 25.01 -53.70 25.44
C THR A 71 24.13 -52.63 24.79
N PRO A 72 24.19 -51.34 25.19
CA PRO A 72 23.38 -50.33 24.59
C PRO A 72 23.89 -50.00 23.18
N ALA A 73 23.05 -50.22 22.18
CA ALA A 73 23.30 -49.75 20.83
C ALA A 73 23.33 -48.21 20.85
N VAL A 74 24.47 -47.65 20.54
CA VAL A 74 24.67 -46.23 20.25
C VAL A 74 23.78 -45.89 19.04
N THR A 75 22.69 -45.20 19.28
CA THR A 75 21.92 -44.54 18.24
C THR A 75 22.87 -43.61 17.48
N PRO A 76 22.98 -43.65 16.16
CA PRO A 76 23.81 -42.70 15.44
C PRO A 76 23.22 -41.30 15.68
N VAL A 77 23.91 -40.49 16.44
CA VAL A 77 23.68 -39.05 16.53
C VAL A 77 23.69 -38.52 15.10
N PRO A 78 22.67 -37.80 14.64
CA PRO A 78 22.72 -37.15 13.32
C PRO A 78 24.02 -36.35 13.29
N ALA A 79 24.84 -36.57 12.29
CA ALA A 79 26.09 -35.83 12.11
C ALA A 79 25.73 -34.34 12.16
N VAL A 80 26.24 -33.63 13.16
CA VAL A 80 26.17 -32.18 13.23
C VAL A 80 26.84 -31.68 11.98
N VAL A 81 26.08 -31.29 10.98
CA VAL A 81 26.57 -30.58 9.81
C VAL A 81 27.26 -29.36 10.37
N ALA A 82 28.59 -29.34 10.30
CA ALA A 82 29.39 -28.21 10.75
C ALA A 82 28.80 -26.95 10.09
N SER A 83 28.28 -26.04 10.91
CA SER A 83 27.68 -24.81 10.41
C SER A 83 28.78 -24.02 9.71
N VAL A 84 28.70 -23.94 8.37
CA VAL A 84 29.60 -23.07 7.61
C VAL A 84 29.34 -21.64 8.10
N PRO A 85 30.38 -20.91 8.54
CA PRO A 85 30.22 -19.54 9.03
C PRO A 85 29.57 -18.67 7.97
N GLU A 86 28.62 -17.81 8.38
CA GLU A 86 28.02 -16.82 7.50
C GLU A 86 29.06 -15.82 7.03
N GLU A 87 29.24 -15.69 5.73
CA GLU A 87 30.08 -14.67 5.13
C GLU A 87 29.19 -13.48 4.73
N ARG A 88 29.61 -12.26 5.11
CA ARG A 88 28.94 -11.00 4.74
C ARG A 88 29.92 -10.10 4.01
N LYS A 89 29.44 -9.45 2.95
CA LYS A 89 30.17 -8.45 2.15
C LYS A 89 29.28 -7.29 1.80
N THR A 90 29.82 -6.09 1.90
CA THR A 90 29.16 -4.86 1.47
C THR A 90 29.75 -4.38 0.16
N LEU A 91 28.90 -4.11 -0.81
CA LEU A 91 29.30 -3.52 -2.08
C LEU A 91 28.44 -2.27 -2.33
N THR A 92 29.10 -1.15 -2.61
CA THR A 92 28.44 0.11 -2.94
C THR A 92 28.08 0.12 -4.42
N SER A 93 26.87 0.60 -4.76
CA SER A 93 26.47 0.86 -6.16
C SER A 93 27.38 1.91 -6.80
N VAL A 94 27.61 1.83 -8.13
CA VAL A 94 28.48 2.80 -8.84
C VAL A 94 28.06 4.25 -8.62
N PRO A 95 26.75 4.61 -8.63
CA PRO A 95 26.31 5.96 -8.30
C PRO A 95 26.64 6.41 -6.87
N GLY A 96 27.08 5.48 -6.01
CA GLY A 96 27.36 5.78 -4.61
C GLY A 96 26.11 6.03 -3.75
N THR A 97 24.92 5.70 -4.25
CA THR A 97 23.63 6.01 -3.61
C THR A 97 23.14 4.95 -2.66
N VAL A 98 23.59 3.69 -2.83
CA VAL A 98 23.17 2.56 -1.98
C VAL A 98 24.38 1.67 -1.65
N ASP A 99 24.48 1.29 -0.36
CA ASP A 99 25.36 0.21 0.09
C ASP A 99 24.52 -1.06 0.27
N TYR A 100 24.82 -2.09 -0.50
CA TYR A 100 24.18 -3.39 -0.41
C TYR A 100 25.04 -4.37 0.39
N GLU A 101 24.49 -4.88 1.49
CA GLU A 101 25.10 -5.93 2.30
C GLU A 101 24.58 -7.30 1.83
N PHE A 102 25.47 -8.14 1.37
CA PHE A 102 25.21 -9.51 0.91
C PHE A 102 25.52 -10.52 1.99
N THR A 103 24.81 -11.66 1.98
CA THR A 103 25.03 -12.78 2.88
C THR A 103 25.14 -14.10 2.11
N SER A 104 26.08 -14.96 2.54
CA SER A 104 26.22 -16.32 2.01
C SER A 104 25.08 -17.24 2.45
N GLN A 105 24.33 -16.92 3.52
CA GLN A 105 23.15 -17.66 3.93
C GLN A 105 21.95 -17.24 3.07
N GLY A 106 21.34 -18.20 2.36
CA GLY A 106 20.28 -17.92 1.40
C GLY A 106 20.75 -17.26 0.11
N GLY A 107 21.99 -16.73 0.07
CA GLY A 107 22.63 -16.12 -1.09
C GLY A 107 21.83 -14.95 -1.66
N GLY A 108 21.81 -13.81 -0.99
CA GLY A 108 21.07 -12.63 -1.37
C GLY A 108 21.48 -11.37 -0.62
N ILE A 109 20.71 -10.29 -0.77
CA ILE A 109 20.92 -9.00 -0.12
C ILE A 109 20.20 -9.00 1.22
N ILE A 110 20.96 -8.91 2.34
CA ILE A 110 20.35 -8.86 3.67
C ILE A 110 19.86 -7.45 4.00
N ARG A 111 20.57 -6.41 3.54
CA ARG A 111 20.21 -5.00 3.76
C ARG A 111 20.65 -4.11 2.61
N GLY A 112 19.89 -3.05 2.34
CA GLY A 112 20.25 -1.98 1.42
C GLY A 112 20.21 -0.63 2.13
N ARG A 113 21.34 0.05 2.35
CA ARG A 113 21.42 1.35 3.01
C ARG A 113 21.34 2.46 1.98
N LEU A 114 20.26 3.25 2.00
CA LEU A 114 20.03 4.37 1.10
C LEU A 114 20.74 5.62 1.60
N LYS A 115 21.83 6.04 0.95
CA LYS A 115 22.69 7.14 1.43
C LYS A 115 22.03 8.52 1.32
N GLU A 116 21.12 8.71 0.38
CA GLU A 116 20.44 9.98 0.13
C GLU A 116 19.08 10.09 0.84
N HIS A 117 18.64 9.02 1.53
CA HIS A 117 17.36 8.98 2.24
C HIS A 117 17.57 8.74 3.74
N PHE A 118 16.89 9.54 4.56
CA PHE A 118 17.08 9.55 6.01
C PHE A 118 15.77 9.25 6.74
N LYS A 119 15.85 8.68 7.95
CA LYS A 119 14.68 8.42 8.80
C LYS A 119 14.11 9.73 9.34
N ASP A 120 14.97 10.67 9.67
CA ASP A 120 14.62 11.97 10.27
C ASP A 120 15.19 13.14 9.46
N LYS A 121 14.70 14.34 9.74
CA LYS A 121 15.12 15.60 9.09
C LYS A 121 16.55 16.00 9.43
N THR A 122 17.07 15.55 10.57
CA THR A 122 18.43 15.88 11.05
C THR A 122 19.50 15.14 10.25
N LYS A 123 19.06 14.21 9.38
CA LYS A 123 19.92 13.36 8.52
C LYS A 123 20.92 12.51 9.32
N GLY A 124 20.55 12.19 10.57
CA GLY A 124 21.39 11.36 11.43
C GLY A 124 21.39 9.88 11.05
N THR A 125 20.21 9.32 10.76
CA THR A 125 20.05 7.89 10.48
C THR A 125 19.52 7.67 9.08
N GLN A 126 20.27 6.92 8.26
CA GLN A 126 19.87 6.55 6.90
C GLN A 126 18.78 5.48 6.90
N ILE A 127 17.99 5.45 5.84
CA ILE A 127 16.99 4.42 5.61
C ILE A 127 17.69 3.13 5.17
N ILE A 128 17.28 2.03 5.80
CA ILE A 128 17.75 0.69 5.50
C ILE A 128 16.57 -0.11 4.94
N ILE A 129 16.70 -0.56 3.71
CA ILE A 129 15.78 -1.50 3.09
C ILE A 129 16.02 -2.88 3.70
N ASN A 130 14.96 -3.64 3.95
CA ASN A 130 14.99 -4.96 4.59
C ASN A 130 15.59 -4.92 6.01
N GLU A 131 15.41 -3.81 6.74
CA GLU A 131 16.03 -3.59 8.05
C GLU A 131 15.64 -4.63 9.09
N PHE A 132 14.36 -5.02 9.09
CA PHE A 132 13.78 -6.01 9.99
C PHE A 132 13.43 -7.32 9.29
N GLY A 133 13.73 -7.43 7.99
CA GLY A 133 13.54 -8.66 7.24
C GLY A 133 14.52 -9.74 7.67
N THR A 134 14.02 -10.93 7.87
CA THR A 134 14.83 -12.13 8.20
C THR A 134 15.28 -12.87 6.95
N ILE A 135 14.65 -12.57 5.82
CA ILE A 135 14.88 -13.25 4.55
C ILE A 135 15.65 -12.32 3.60
N PRO A 136 16.79 -12.75 3.05
CA PRO A 136 17.54 -11.95 2.09
C PRO A 136 16.74 -11.71 0.80
N ILE A 137 16.84 -10.50 0.24
CA ILE A 137 16.26 -10.16 -1.06
C ILE A 137 16.95 -11.00 -2.14
N GLY A 138 16.17 -11.65 -3.00
CA GLY A 138 16.66 -12.57 -4.03
C GLY A 138 17.08 -13.95 -3.50
N ALA A 139 16.83 -14.26 -2.22
CA ALA A 139 16.90 -15.64 -1.73
C ALA A 139 15.81 -16.48 -2.44
N MET A 140 16.10 -17.77 -2.65
CA MET A 140 15.21 -18.67 -3.38
C MET A 140 14.95 -19.93 -2.56
N THR A 141 13.67 -20.27 -2.39
CA THR A 141 13.24 -21.46 -1.64
C THR A 141 12.10 -22.17 -2.36
N GLU A 142 11.93 -23.47 -2.15
CA GLU A 142 10.79 -24.24 -2.67
C GLU A 142 9.52 -23.96 -1.88
N GLU A 143 9.65 -23.89 -0.55
CA GLU A 143 8.59 -23.45 0.34
C GLU A 143 8.95 -22.06 0.90
N PRO A 144 8.10 -21.05 0.72
CA PRO A 144 8.39 -19.71 1.20
C PRO A 144 8.33 -19.67 2.73
N GLY A 145 9.34 -19.04 3.33
CA GLY A 145 9.47 -18.94 4.79
C GLY A 145 10.04 -20.21 5.46
N ASP A 146 10.60 -21.13 4.70
CA ASP A 146 11.36 -22.25 5.25
C ASP A 146 12.75 -21.78 5.72
N ASP A 147 12.89 -21.63 7.04
CA ASP A 147 14.13 -21.16 7.65
C ASP A 147 15.32 -22.10 7.42
N ALA A 148 15.08 -23.40 7.22
CA ALA A 148 16.13 -24.36 6.97
C ALA A 148 16.75 -24.15 5.58
N LEU A 149 15.92 -23.95 4.56
CA LEU A 149 16.39 -23.67 3.20
C LEU A 149 17.07 -22.30 3.09
N LEU A 150 16.64 -21.32 3.88
CA LEU A 150 17.25 -20.00 3.94
C LEU A 150 18.65 -20.02 4.60
N LYS A 151 18.92 -20.96 5.49
CA LYS A 151 20.21 -21.11 6.16
C LYS A 151 21.24 -21.91 5.36
N LEU A 152 20.86 -22.46 4.21
CA LEU A 152 21.78 -23.19 3.37
C LEU A 152 22.88 -22.26 2.85
N PRO A 153 24.16 -22.65 3.00
CA PRO A 153 25.27 -21.81 2.61
C PRO A 153 25.43 -21.79 1.08
N TRP A 154 25.80 -20.62 0.57
CA TRP A 154 26.20 -20.40 -0.81
C TRP A 154 27.63 -19.94 -0.85
N LYS A 155 28.42 -20.44 -1.83
CA LYS A 155 29.75 -19.90 -2.11
C LYS A 155 29.58 -18.51 -2.72
N MET A 156 30.02 -17.47 -2.00
CA MET A 156 29.96 -16.09 -2.45
C MET A 156 31.25 -15.65 -3.11
N SER A 157 31.16 -14.92 -4.21
CA SER A 157 32.30 -14.26 -4.86
C SER A 157 31.90 -12.84 -5.25
N VAL A 158 32.77 -11.87 -4.95
CA VAL A 158 32.53 -10.44 -5.24
C VAL A 158 33.48 -9.99 -6.33
N ASN A 159 32.95 -9.39 -7.38
CA ASN A 159 33.73 -8.69 -8.40
C ASN A 159 33.46 -7.19 -8.24
N GLU A 160 34.39 -6.51 -7.57
CA GLU A 160 34.26 -5.07 -7.30
C GLU A 160 34.38 -4.22 -8.58
N THR A 161 35.19 -4.68 -9.55
CA THR A 161 35.36 -3.96 -10.83
C THR A 161 34.09 -3.92 -11.66
N ASP A 162 33.41 -5.07 -11.72
CA ASP A 162 32.16 -5.18 -12.50
C ASP A 162 30.90 -4.87 -11.66
N HIS A 163 31.08 -4.54 -10.38
CA HIS A 163 29.99 -4.34 -9.41
C HIS A 163 28.98 -5.49 -9.42
N MET A 164 29.49 -6.71 -9.33
CA MET A 164 28.73 -7.94 -9.32
C MET A 164 29.02 -8.78 -8.10
N VAL A 165 27.98 -9.47 -7.61
CA VAL A 165 28.13 -10.49 -6.57
C VAL A 165 27.53 -11.78 -7.09
N SER A 166 28.31 -12.86 -7.09
CA SER A 166 27.83 -14.18 -7.52
C SER A 166 27.74 -15.13 -6.34
N PHE A 167 26.75 -16.00 -6.40
CA PHE A 167 26.50 -17.07 -5.45
C PHE A 167 26.39 -18.39 -6.21
N GLU A 168 27.09 -19.40 -5.79
CA GLU A 168 27.09 -20.73 -6.39
C GLU A 168 26.75 -21.78 -5.33
N ARG A 169 25.90 -22.72 -5.73
CA ARG A 169 25.53 -23.87 -4.91
C ARG A 169 25.13 -25.03 -5.81
N THR A 170 25.52 -26.24 -5.43
CA THR A 170 25.04 -27.47 -6.07
C THR A 170 24.07 -28.19 -5.13
N ASP A 171 22.88 -28.53 -5.61
CA ASP A 171 21.99 -29.48 -4.97
C ASP A 171 22.44 -30.89 -5.40
N GLU A 172 23.18 -31.54 -4.51
CA GLU A 172 23.77 -32.87 -4.80
C GLU A 172 22.67 -33.94 -4.96
N ALA A 173 21.54 -33.80 -4.25
CA ALA A 173 20.46 -34.77 -4.33
C ALA A 173 19.78 -34.76 -5.69
N ARG A 174 19.64 -33.57 -6.29
CA ARG A 174 19.01 -33.38 -7.60
C ARG A 174 19.99 -33.20 -8.74
N ARG A 175 21.27 -33.12 -8.43
CA ARG A 175 22.33 -32.88 -9.42
C ARG A 175 22.12 -31.59 -10.21
N ILE A 176 21.66 -30.51 -9.54
CA ILE A 176 21.53 -29.18 -10.11
C ILE A 176 22.59 -28.25 -9.56
N ALA A 177 23.36 -27.62 -10.43
CA ALA A 177 24.19 -26.48 -10.07
C ALA A 177 23.41 -25.19 -10.31
N ILE A 178 23.33 -24.35 -9.29
CA ILE A 178 22.63 -23.06 -9.32
C ILE A 178 23.64 -21.95 -9.13
N LYS A 179 23.63 -20.99 -10.06
CA LYS A 179 24.45 -19.78 -9.99
C LYS A 179 23.55 -18.55 -10.04
N LYS A 180 23.65 -17.70 -9.03
CA LYS A 180 23.01 -16.39 -8.99
C LYS A 180 24.04 -15.30 -9.19
N ILE A 181 23.73 -14.29 -10.02
CA ILE A 181 24.59 -13.11 -10.23
C ILE A 181 23.74 -11.87 -9.99
N PHE A 182 24.10 -11.09 -8.98
CA PHE A 182 23.54 -9.78 -8.73
C PHE A 182 24.40 -8.73 -9.44
N ILE A 183 23.76 -7.91 -10.27
CA ILE A 183 24.39 -6.83 -11.04
C ILE A 183 23.90 -5.51 -10.45
N LEU A 184 24.79 -4.79 -9.77
CA LEU A 184 24.43 -3.55 -9.08
C LEU A 184 24.25 -2.38 -10.06
N PRO A 185 23.49 -1.33 -9.67
CA PRO A 185 23.31 -0.12 -10.46
C PRO A 185 24.65 0.51 -10.86
N ARG A 186 24.79 0.83 -12.15
CA ARG A 186 26.02 1.43 -12.69
C ARG A 186 25.90 2.91 -13.01
N GLU A 187 24.67 3.42 -13.12
CA GLU A 187 24.41 4.79 -13.53
C GLU A 187 23.46 5.50 -12.56
N LYS A 188 23.74 6.78 -12.32
CA LYS A 188 22.82 7.66 -11.57
C LYS A 188 21.72 8.21 -12.50
N THR A 189 20.85 7.30 -12.96
CA THR A 189 19.70 7.63 -13.80
C THR A 189 18.39 7.39 -13.08
N LEU A 190 17.32 8.05 -13.51
CA LEU A 190 16.00 7.88 -12.89
C LEU A 190 15.47 6.44 -12.97
N ASN A 191 15.87 5.68 -13.98
CA ASN A 191 15.42 4.31 -14.21
C ASN A 191 16.45 3.23 -13.80
N GLY A 192 17.66 3.60 -13.38
CA GLY A 192 18.74 2.66 -13.08
C GLY A 192 19.22 2.66 -11.63
N GLU A 193 19.18 3.79 -10.95
CA GLU A 193 19.83 4.05 -9.66
C GLU A 193 19.50 3.05 -8.53
N TYR A 194 18.26 2.52 -8.52
CA TYR A 194 17.78 1.54 -7.52
C TYR A 194 17.41 0.19 -8.14
N VAL A 195 17.92 -0.09 -9.34
CA VAL A 195 17.61 -1.30 -10.10
C VAL A 195 18.78 -2.26 -10.06
N ILE A 196 18.56 -3.46 -9.55
CA ILE A 196 19.53 -4.54 -9.49
C ILE A 196 19.08 -5.61 -10.47
N GLY A 197 19.99 -6.05 -11.36
CA GLY A 197 19.81 -7.25 -12.16
C GLY A 197 20.05 -8.49 -11.30
N LEU A 198 19.25 -9.53 -11.48
CA LEU A 198 19.47 -10.85 -10.88
C LEU A 198 19.32 -11.91 -11.97
N ASP A 199 20.45 -12.48 -12.37
CA ASP A 199 20.51 -13.62 -13.28
C ASP A 199 20.66 -14.91 -12.48
N VAL A 200 19.79 -15.87 -12.74
CA VAL A 200 19.81 -17.17 -12.08
C VAL A 200 19.95 -18.26 -13.12
N THR A 201 21.12 -18.89 -13.16
CA THR A 201 21.43 -19.99 -14.08
C THR A 201 21.31 -21.33 -13.35
N PHE A 202 20.52 -22.21 -13.91
CA PHE A 202 20.37 -23.60 -13.50
C PHE A 202 21.09 -24.49 -14.52
N THR A 203 21.92 -25.39 -14.04
CA THR A 203 22.63 -26.36 -14.88
C THR A 203 22.33 -27.78 -14.40
N ASN A 204 21.83 -28.65 -15.26
CA ASN A 204 21.72 -30.06 -14.95
C ASN A 204 23.08 -30.71 -15.08
N VAL A 205 23.70 -31.07 -13.95
CA VAL A 205 25.01 -31.75 -13.88
C VAL A 205 24.86 -33.27 -13.72
N GLY A 206 23.64 -33.78 -13.79
CA GLY A 206 23.31 -35.20 -13.77
C GLY A 206 23.23 -35.80 -15.18
N GLU A 207 23.04 -37.12 -15.22
CA GLU A 207 22.93 -37.90 -16.47
C GLU A 207 21.48 -38.10 -16.94
N GLN A 208 20.50 -37.66 -16.17
CA GLN A 208 19.08 -37.80 -16.48
C GLN A 208 18.39 -36.45 -16.60
N ALA A 209 17.32 -36.40 -17.40
CA ALA A 209 16.44 -35.24 -17.44
C ALA A 209 15.78 -35.01 -16.08
N MET A 210 15.66 -33.77 -15.66
CA MET A 210 15.17 -33.42 -14.34
C MET A 210 14.23 -32.22 -14.38
N MET A 211 13.43 -32.07 -13.31
CA MET A 211 12.57 -30.92 -13.09
C MET A 211 13.17 -29.99 -12.05
N VAL A 212 13.39 -28.75 -12.42
CA VAL A 212 13.56 -27.65 -11.46
C VAL A 212 12.18 -27.37 -10.87
N PRO A 213 12.00 -27.45 -9.55
CA PRO A 213 10.68 -27.17 -8.95
C PRO A 213 10.30 -25.70 -9.03
N THR A 214 9.06 -25.38 -8.71
CA THR A 214 8.66 -23.98 -8.48
C THR A 214 9.48 -23.40 -7.34
N LEU A 215 10.10 -22.25 -7.58
CA LEU A 215 10.94 -21.56 -6.61
C LEU A 215 10.35 -20.20 -6.26
N TYR A 216 10.28 -19.89 -4.98
CA TYR A 216 9.89 -18.58 -4.48
C TYR A 216 11.11 -17.67 -4.38
N VAL A 217 11.09 -16.59 -5.16
CA VAL A 217 12.10 -15.53 -5.09
C VAL A 217 11.64 -14.47 -4.11
N HIS A 218 12.39 -14.27 -3.04
CA HIS A 218 12.01 -13.41 -1.94
C HIS A 218 12.27 -11.93 -2.22
N ASN A 219 11.29 -11.08 -1.86
CA ASN A 219 11.38 -9.62 -1.90
C ASN A 219 12.14 -9.03 -0.69
N GLY A 220 12.43 -9.87 0.33
CA GLY A 220 12.79 -9.37 1.65
C GLY A 220 11.57 -8.87 2.41
N GLY A 221 11.77 -7.93 3.33
CA GLY A 221 10.73 -7.37 4.18
C GLY A 221 10.60 -5.86 4.10
N ALA A 222 9.41 -5.35 4.39
CA ALA A 222 9.11 -3.93 4.53
C ALA A 222 8.48 -3.64 5.89
N ALA A 223 9.17 -2.81 6.68
CA ALA A 223 8.69 -2.23 7.92
C ALA A 223 8.46 -0.72 7.73
N PRO A 224 7.65 -0.05 8.59
CA PRO A 224 7.52 1.40 8.53
C PRO A 224 8.85 2.09 8.85
N VAL A 225 9.12 3.22 8.21
CA VAL A 225 10.31 4.05 8.49
C VAL A 225 10.17 4.76 9.83
N ASN A 226 8.93 5.10 10.20
CA ASN A 226 8.58 5.69 11.48
C ASN A 226 7.21 5.19 11.95
N ALA A 227 6.96 5.23 13.26
CA ALA A 227 5.70 4.78 13.86
C ALA A 227 4.48 5.61 13.44
N SER A 228 4.68 6.82 12.93
CA SER A 228 3.61 7.68 12.40
C SER A 228 3.12 7.31 11.00
N GLU A 229 3.79 6.36 10.32
CA GLU A 229 3.34 5.89 9.01
C GLU A 229 1.97 5.22 9.09
N THR A 230 1.18 5.48 8.06
CA THR A 230 -0.17 4.93 7.97
C THR A 230 -0.12 3.46 7.57
N ARG A 231 -0.52 2.57 8.48
CA ARG A 231 -0.49 1.11 8.30
C ARG A 231 -1.21 0.62 7.03
N GLN A 232 -2.24 1.34 6.59
CA GLN A 232 -2.95 1.00 5.34
C GLN A 232 -2.07 1.06 4.07
N TYR A 233 -0.90 1.70 4.13
CA TYR A 233 0.04 1.79 3.00
C TYR A 233 1.18 0.77 3.11
N GLN A 234 1.29 0.07 4.23
CA GLN A 234 2.24 -1.00 4.43
C GLN A 234 1.62 -2.35 4.07
N GLY A 235 2.32 -3.15 3.28
CA GLY A 235 1.82 -4.47 2.91
C GLY A 235 2.58 -5.10 1.77
N PHE A 236 1.86 -5.96 1.07
CA PHE A 236 2.35 -6.76 -0.04
C PHE A 236 1.54 -6.47 -1.30
N ASP A 237 2.22 -6.14 -2.39
CA ASP A 237 1.67 -5.85 -3.71
C ASP A 237 2.03 -6.94 -4.71
N TRP A 238 1.17 -7.19 -5.69
CA TRP A 238 1.49 -8.01 -6.87
C TRP A 238 0.66 -7.58 -8.07
N TRP A 239 1.27 -7.61 -9.24
CA TRP A 239 0.59 -7.26 -10.48
C TRP A 239 0.13 -8.52 -11.21
N ARG A 240 -1.17 -8.63 -11.45
CA ARG A 240 -1.82 -9.75 -12.12
C ARG A 240 -3.05 -9.29 -12.87
N ASP A 241 -3.34 -9.90 -14.02
CA ASP A 241 -4.59 -9.71 -14.79
C ASP A 241 -4.88 -8.22 -15.11
N GLY A 242 -3.84 -7.44 -15.43
CA GLY A 242 -3.98 -6.04 -15.81
C GLY A 242 -4.09 -5.06 -14.65
N THR A 243 -4.06 -5.52 -13.39
CA THR A 243 -4.25 -4.70 -12.20
C THR A 243 -3.20 -4.96 -11.12
N ASN A 244 -2.91 -3.91 -10.32
CA ASN A 244 -2.23 -4.08 -9.06
C ASN A 244 -3.21 -4.65 -8.02
N ASN A 245 -2.75 -5.62 -7.25
CA ASN A 245 -3.42 -6.17 -6.08
C ASN A 245 -2.59 -5.83 -4.85
N PHE A 246 -3.25 -5.54 -3.75
CA PHE A 246 -2.58 -5.14 -2.51
C PHE A 246 -3.18 -5.82 -1.30
N GLN A 247 -2.32 -6.29 -0.41
CA GLN A 247 -2.69 -6.87 0.86
C GLN A 247 -2.02 -6.10 1.99
N SER A 248 -2.82 -5.33 2.75
CA SER A 248 -2.28 -4.51 3.84
C SER A 248 -1.80 -5.33 5.03
N VAL A 249 -0.91 -4.78 5.83
CA VAL A 249 -0.43 -5.37 7.09
C VAL A 249 -1.57 -5.68 8.07
N ASP A 250 -2.66 -4.92 8.02
CA ASP A 250 -3.83 -5.11 8.90
C ASP A 250 -4.67 -6.33 8.54
N TRP A 251 -4.59 -6.84 7.30
CA TRP A 251 -5.27 -8.06 6.90
C TRP A 251 -4.83 -9.29 7.71
N PHE A 252 -3.56 -9.30 8.13
CA PHE A 252 -2.99 -10.39 8.93
C PHE A 252 -3.46 -10.36 10.38
N SER A 253 -3.94 -9.21 10.89
CA SER A 253 -4.39 -9.05 12.27
C SER A 253 -5.70 -9.81 12.49
N ALA A 254 -5.92 -10.28 13.71
CA ALA A 254 -7.26 -10.64 14.15
C ALA A 254 -8.17 -9.41 14.02
N GLY A 255 -9.36 -9.58 13.52
CA GLY A 255 -10.26 -8.45 13.29
C GLY A 255 -11.70 -8.89 13.12
N GLY A 256 -12.58 -7.89 13.04
CA GLY A 256 -14.01 -8.05 12.90
C GLY A 256 -14.77 -7.46 14.08
N MET A 257 -16.05 -7.19 13.88
CA MET A 257 -16.95 -6.67 14.91
C MET A 257 -18.02 -7.71 15.19
N LEU A 258 -18.08 -8.22 16.43
CA LEU A 258 -19.06 -9.20 16.90
C LEU A 258 -19.06 -10.51 16.07
N ALA A 259 -20.14 -10.82 15.37
CA ALA A 259 -20.34 -12.09 14.65
C ALA A 259 -19.42 -12.27 13.41
N TRP A 260 -18.66 -11.26 13.00
CA TRP A 260 -17.79 -11.25 11.81
C TRP A 260 -16.30 -11.28 12.16
N SER A 261 -15.97 -11.68 13.38
CA SER A 261 -14.57 -11.78 13.81
C SER A 261 -13.84 -12.90 13.07
N HIS A 262 -12.61 -12.65 12.72
CA HIS A 262 -11.71 -13.65 12.18
C HIS A 262 -10.41 -13.70 13.02
N PRO A 263 -9.80 -14.89 13.16
CA PRO A 263 -8.53 -15.04 13.86
C PRO A 263 -7.40 -14.36 13.08
N GLU A 264 -6.26 -14.21 13.74
CA GLU A 264 -5.02 -13.79 13.09
C GLU A 264 -4.66 -14.76 11.95
N ARG A 265 -4.20 -14.18 10.84
CA ARG A 265 -3.78 -14.88 9.63
C ARG A 265 -2.27 -14.80 9.52
N PRO A 266 -1.53 -15.85 9.81
CA PRO A 266 -0.07 -15.77 9.86
C PRO A 266 0.57 -15.56 8.48
N VAL A 267 -0.09 -16.04 7.43
CA VAL A 267 0.45 -16.08 6.06
C VAL A 267 -0.64 -15.78 5.04
N PHE A 268 -0.28 -15.05 4.01
CA PHE A 268 -1.04 -14.87 2.78
C PHE A 268 -0.41 -15.71 1.68
N ARG A 269 -1.20 -16.50 0.97
CA ARG A 269 -0.79 -17.23 -0.23
C ARG A 269 -1.86 -17.09 -1.29
N GLN A 270 -1.45 -16.81 -2.51
CA GLN A 270 -2.34 -16.81 -3.65
C GLN A 270 -1.63 -17.42 -4.84
N GLY A 271 -2.21 -18.48 -5.40
CA GLY A 271 -1.81 -19.04 -6.68
C GLY A 271 -2.46 -18.30 -7.84
N GLY A 272 -1.90 -18.46 -9.02
CA GLY A 272 -2.44 -17.92 -10.27
C GLY A 272 -1.33 -17.57 -11.23
N ASP A 273 -1.61 -17.72 -12.52
CA ASP A 273 -0.68 -17.45 -13.59
C ASP A 273 -0.58 -15.96 -13.91
N GLN A 274 0.41 -15.58 -14.72
CA GLN A 274 0.61 -14.24 -15.26
C GLN A 274 0.95 -13.14 -14.22
N ILE A 275 1.61 -13.51 -13.13
CA ILE A 275 2.11 -12.53 -12.16
C ILE A 275 3.43 -11.97 -12.69
N ARG A 276 3.45 -10.67 -13.03
CA ARG A 276 4.64 -10.01 -13.58
C ARG A 276 5.66 -9.67 -12.51
N TRP A 277 5.17 -9.19 -11.37
CA TRP A 277 6.01 -8.80 -10.25
C TRP A 277 5.24 -8.93 -8.92
N SER A 278 6.00 -9.04 -7.86
CA SER A 278 5.53 -8.84 -6.48
C SER A 278 6.42 -7.84 -5.77
N ALA A 279 5.89 -7.20 -4.73
CA ALA A 279 6.63 -6.22 -3.94
C ALA A 279 6.20 -6.22 -2.48
N VAL A 280 7.14 -5.95 -1.59
CA VAL A 280 6.88 -5.54 -0.22
C VAL A 280 7.01 -4.02 -0.15
N THR A 281 6.05 -3.36 0.50
CA THR A 281 5.98 -1.90 0.52
C THR A 281 5.71 -1.36 1.91
N ASN A 282 6.30 -0.23 2.24
CA ASN A 282 5.81 0.68 3.27
C ASN A 282 5.25 1.95 2.61
N GLN A 283 4.99 2.98 3.37
CA GLN A 283 4.38 4.21 2.84
C GLN A 283 5.24 4.86 1.72
N TYR A 284 6.57 4.79 1.81
CA TYR A 284 7.49 5.57 0.97
C TYR A 284 8.48 4.74 0.15
N PHE A 285 8.73 3.50 0.53
CA PHE A 285 9.72 2.63 -0.09
C PHE A 285 9.12 1.30 -0.51
N THR A 286 9.75 0.66 -1.48
CA THR A 286 9.33 -0.66 -1.96
C THR A 286 10.53 -1.49 -2.39
N THR A 287 10.44 -2.79 -2.17
CA THR A 287 11.32 -3.77 -2.79
C THR A 287 10.49 -4.70 -3.65
N MET A 288 10.74 -4.68 -4.94
CA MET A 288 9.96 -5.36 -5.97
C MET A 288 10.84 -6.34 -6.72
N VAL A 289 10.33 -7.55 -6.95
CA VAL A 289 10.92 -8.55 -7.84
C VAL A 289 10.06 -8.68 -9.08
N THR A 290 10.64 -8.44 -10.26
CA THR A 290 9.99 -8.53 -11.56
C THR A 290 10.65 -9.63 -12.39
N ILE A 291 9.86 -10.51 -13.00
CA ILE A 291 10.36 -11.51 -13.95
C ILE A 291 10.47 -10.84 -15.33
N LEU A 292 11.67 -10.91 -15.94
CA LEU A 292 11.93 -10.34 -17.26
C LEU A 292 11.89 -11.40 -18.38
N GLY A 293 12.07 -12.68 -18.05
CA GLY A 293 12.13 -13.77 -18.99
C GLY A 293 13.35 -14.67 -18.78
N TYR A 294 13.78 -15.36 -19.83
CA TYR A 294 14.99 -16.19 -19.83
C TYR A 294 15.64 -16.16 -21.22
N ASP A 295 16.92 -16.61 -21.29
CA ASP A 295 17.64 -16.71 -22.56
C ASP A 295 16.90 -17.61 -23.54
N GLY A 296 16.72 -17.14 -24.78
CA GLY A 296 16.00 -17.84 -25.83
C GLY A 296 14.49 -17.65 -25.81
N SER A 297 13.94 -16.88 -24.84
CA SER A 297 12.52 -16.55 -24.85
C SER A 297 12.20 -15.47 -25.88
N ASN A 298 11.21 -15.72 -26.74
CA ASN A 298 10.55 -14.68 -27.51
C ASN A 298 9.38 -14.09 -26.70
N THR A 299 8.67 -13.10 -27.24
CA THR A 299 7.56 -12.41 -26.56
C THR A 299 6.43 -13.35 -26.12
N ASP A 300 6.19 -14.45 -26.83
CA ASP A 300 5.16 -15.43 -26.48
C ASP A 300 5.60 -16.33 -25.32
N ASP A 301 6.91 -16.60 -25.19
CA ASP A 301 7.48 -17.37 -24.09
C ASP A 301 7.57 -16.54 -22.80
N LEU A 302 7.67 -15.21 -22.88
CA LEU A 302 7.58 -14.32 -21.72
C LEU A 302 6.29 -14.54 -20.93
N VAL A 303 5.16 -14.68 -21.59
CA VAL A 303 3.86 -14.91 -20.94
C VAL A 303 3.83 -16.24 -20.19
N LYS A 304 4.44 -17.28 -20.74
CA LYS A 304 4.50 -18.62 -20.12
C LYS A 304 5.45 -18.69 -18.92
N ASN A 305 6.39 -17.79 -18.83
CA ASN A 305 7.41 -17.75 -17.76
C ASN A 305 7.13 -16.75 -16.65
N LEU A 306 5.95 -16.11 -16.65
CA LEU A 306 5.53 -15.24 -15.56
C LEU A 306 5.27 -16.02 -14.27
N GLY A 307 5.22 -15.32 -13.14
CA GLY A 307 5.01 -15.93 -11.84
C GLY A 307 3.68 -16.68 -11.73
N THR A 308 3.69 -17.77 -10.98
CA THR A 308 2.56 -18.69 -10.77
C THR A 308 1.97 -18.61 -9.37
N GLY A 309 2.47 -17.74 -8.55
CA GLY A 309 1.95 -17.55 -7.19
C GLY A 309 2.68 -16.47 -6.42
N VAL A 310 2.09 -16.08 -5.32
CA VAL A 310 2.67 -15.11 -4.38
C VAL A 310 2.48 -15.58 -2.94
N TRP A 311 3.39 -15.13 -2.10
CA TRP A 311 3.37 -15.41 -0.66
C TRP A 311 3.75 -14.15 0.10
N ALA A 312 3.12 -13.94 1.26
CA ALA A 312 3.53 -12.92 2.22
C ALA A 312 3.29 -13.37 3.65
N LYS A 313 4.10 -12.87 4.57
CA LYS A 313 4.04 -13.16 6.01
C LYS A 313 4.22 -11.86 6.79
N ARG A 314 3.43 -11.70 7.84
CA ARG A 314 3.62 -10.63 8.82
C ARG A 314 4.43 -11.14 9.99
N THR A 315 5.42 -10.37 10.43
CA THR A 315 6.24 -10.65 11.61
C THR A 315 6.22 -9.44 12.54
N ALA A 316 5.98 -9.65 13.83
CA ALA A 316 6.04 -8.58 14.81
C ALA A 316 7.51 -8.16 15.03
N ILE A 317 7.74 -6.84 15.11
CA ILE A 317 9.04 -6.28 15.47
C ILE A 317 9.01 -6.03 16.98
N THR A 318 9.99 -6.59 17.69
CA THR A 318 10.06 -6.37 19.14
C THR A 318 10.50 -4.95 19.48
N PRO A 319 10.08 -4.39 20.63
CA PRO A 319 10.49 -3.07 21.06
C PRO A 319 12.02 -2.90 21.10
N GLU A 320 12.74 -3.95 21.50
CA GLU A 320 14.21 -3.95 21.58
C GLU A 320 14.84 -3.87 20.18
N ALA A 321 14.31 -4.62 19.22
CA ALA A 321 14.78 -4.56 17.83
C ALA A 321 14.51 -3.20 17.21
N TRP A 322 13.33 -2.61 17.51
CA TRP A 322 12.94 -1.27 17.07
C TRP A 322 13.87 -0.20 17.62
N GLN A 323 14.19 -0.28 18.92
CA GLN A 323 15.15 0.63 19.58
C GLN A 323 16.57 0.47 19.05
N ALA A 324 17.03 -0.77 18.84
CA ALA A 324 18.35 -1.04 18.27
C ALA A 324 18.52 -0.47 16.86
N ALA A 325 17.44 -0.30 16.13
CA ALA A 325 17.39 0.38 14.83
C ALA A 325 17.35 1.92 14.93
N GLY A 326 17.45 2.50 16.12
CA GLY A 326 17.52 3.94 16.36
C GLY A 326 16.16 4.64 16.49
N HIS A 327 15.08 3.90 16.76
CA HIS A 327 13.74 4.46 16.97
C HIS A 327 13.43 4.64 18.47
N ALA A 328 12.50 5.54 18.80
CA ALA A 328 12.05 5.74 20.17
C ALA A 328 11.16 4.57 20.64
N LEU A 329 11.35 4.14 21.91
CA LEU A 329 10.54 3.05 22.51
C LEU A 329 9.05 3.39 22.60
N ASP A 330 8.71 4.66 22.84
CA ASP A 330 7.32 5.09 22.92
C ASP A 330 6.52 4.87 21.63
N ASP A 331 7.22 4.78 20.52
CA ASP A 331 6.64 4.52 19.20
C ASP A 331 6.16 3.07 19.05
N ALA A 332 6.72 2.13 19.81
CA ALA A 332 6.42 0.70 19.71
C ALA A 332 5.11 0.26 20.40
N LYS A 333 4.42 1.15 21.12
CA LYS A 333 3.20 0.83 21.90
C LYS A 333 2.06 0.22 21.10
N HIS A 334 2.02 0.41 19.78
CA HIS A 334 0.92 -0.02 18.91
C HIS A 334 1.22 -1.27 18.07
N GLY A 335 2.28 -2.01 18.38
CA GLY A 335 2.66 -3.21 17.64
C GLY A 335 3.13 -2.90 16.22
N ILE A 336 4.44 -2.78 16.05
CA ILE A 336 5.07 -2.54 14.74
C ILE A 336 5.34 -3.88 14.09
N HIS A 337 5.15 -3.97 12.78
CA HIS A 337 5.27 -5.22 12.05
C HIS A 337 6.11 -5.04 10.79
N ASN A 338 6.81 -6.10 10.43
CA ASN A 338 7.43 -6.29 9.12
C ASN A 338 6.51 -7.16 8.25
N VAL A 339 6.51 -6.94 6.94
CA VAL A 339 5.83 -7.79 5.96
C VAL A 339 6.88 -8.33 5.00
N ASP A 340 7.13 -9.63 5.05
CA ASP A 340 7.98 -10.34 4.10
C ASP A 340 7.14 -10.84 2.92
N GLY A 341 7.75 -10.94 1.72
CA GLY A 341 7.05 -11.38 0.53
C GLY A 341 7.90 -12.19 -0.41
N ALA A 342 7.26 -12.96 -1.31
CA ALA A 342 7.94 -13.72 -2.35
C ALA A 342 7.05 -13.92 -3.59
N LEU A 343 7.71 -14.09 -4.74
CA LEU A 343 7.14 -14.38 -6.04
C LEU A 343 7.50 -15.80 -6.45
N ALA A 344 6.50 -16.64 -6.76
CA ALA A 344 6.72 -17.99 -7.27
C ALA A 344 7.12 -17.95 -8.75
N MET A 345 8.31 -18.40 -9.06
CA MET A 345 8.81 -18.65 -10.41
C MET A 345 8.46 -20.08 -10.80
N PRO A 346 7.84 -20.31 -11.97
CA PRO A 346 7.42 -21.64 -12.40
C PRO A 346 8.61 -22.59 -12.56
N GLY A 347 8.41 -23.85 -12.20
CA GLY A 347 9.35 -24.91 -12.46
C GLY A 347 9.45 -25.23 -13.95
N PHE A 348 10.56 -25.87 -14.35
CA PHE A 348 10.83 -26.23 -15.75
C PHE A 348 11.74 -27.46 -15.83
N ALA A 349 11.71 -28.13 -16.99
CA ALA A 349 12.55 -29.31 -17.25
C ALA A 349 13.93 -28.91 -17.80
N LEU A 350 14.96 -29.67 -17.42
CA LEU A 350 16.31 -29.57 -17.96
C LEU A 350 16.80 -30.97 -18.37
N ASN A 351 17.25 -31.14 -19.62
CA ASN A 351 17.95 -32.36 -20.05
C ASN A 351 19.38 -32.39 -19.48
N PRO A 352 20.07 -33.53 -19.52
CA PRO A 352 21.47 -33.64 -19.10
C PRO A 352 22.36 -32.61 -19.81
N GLY A 353 23.11 -31.83 -19.02
CA GLY A 353 24.01 -30.80 -19.53
C GLY A 353 23.35 -29.48 -19.93
N ASP A 354 22.01 -29.42 -19.99
CA ASP A 354 21.29 -28.18 -20.32
C ASP A 354 21.50 -27.09 -19.26
N LYS A 355 21.46 -25.85 -19.73
CA LYS A 355 21.50 -24.65 -18.91
C LYS A 355 20.29 -23.77 -19.22
N ALA A 356 19.67 -23.23 -18.18
CA ALA A 356 18.62 -22.22 -18.32
C ALA A 356 18.91 -21.03 -17.39
N THR A 357 18.96 -19.84 -17.97
CA THR A 357 19.15 -18.60 -17.19
C THR A 357 17.85 -17.84 -17.12
N LYS A 358 17.39 -17.54 -15.92
CA LYS A 358 16.24 -16.68 -15.64
C LYS A 358 16.72 -15.28 -15.30
N HIS A 359 16.16 -14.28 -15.99
CA HIS A 359 16.46 -12.88 -15.77
C HIS A 359 15.37 -12.23 -14.92
N LEU A 360 15.77 -11.67 -13.79
CA LEU A 360 14.91 -10.95 -12.88
C LEU A 360 15.44 -9.53 -12.67
N ARG A 361 14.57 -8.63 -12.36
CA ARG A 361 14.89 -7.27 -11.94
C ARG A 361 14.40 -7.06 -10.52
N ILE A 362 15.27 -6.54 -9.67
CA ILE A 362 14.94 -6.12 -8.32
C ILE A 362 14.99 -4.59 -8.30
N TYR A 363 13.86 -3.95 -8.01
CA TYR A 363 13.82 -2.54 -7.67
C TYR A 363 13.79 -2.41 -6.15
N SER A 364 14.72 -1.66 -5.57
CA SER A 364 14.83 -1.51 -4.11
C SER A 364 15.10 -0.04 -3.77
N GLY A 365 14.03 0.73 -3.58
CA GLY A 365 14.15 2.18 -3.42
C GLY A 365 12.83 2.92 -3.15
N PRO A 366 12.83 4.27 -3.35
CA PRO A 366 11.66 5.11 -3.09
C PRO A 366 10.50 4.81 -4.04
N ARG A 367 9.27 4.87 -3.55
CA ARG A 367 8.02 4.74 -4.35
C ARG A 367 7.75 6.03 -5.15
N GLU A 368 8.70 6.41 -5.98
CA GLU A 368 8.63 7.64 -6.78
C GLU A 368 8.02 7.34 -8.15
N TYR A 369 6.90 7.99 -8.48
CA TYR A 369 6.20 7.78 -9.77
C TYR A 369 7.10 8.06 -10.98
N ARG A 370 7.97 9.07 -10.90
CA ARG A 370 8.87 9.45 -12.00
C ARG A 370 9.88 8.36 -12.33
N ARG A 371 10.32 7.57 -11.34
CA ARG A 371 11.23 6.43 -11.49
C ARG A 371 10.48 5.19 -11.97
N LEU A 372 9.45 4.80 -11.25
CA LEU A 372 8.70 3.56 -11.52
C LEU A 372 7.99 3.55 -12.88
N ARG A 373 7.60 4.70 -13.41
CA ARG A 373 6.99 4.80 -14.74
C ARG A 373 7.94 4.49 -15.89
N LEU A 374 9.26 4.58 -15.66
CA LEU A 374 10.30 4.30 -16.65
C LEU A 374 10.66 2.80 -16.70
N LEU A 375 10.13 2.02 -15.77
CA LEU A 375 10.21 0.56 -15.79
C LEU A 375 9.08 -0.02 -16.63
N ASP A 376 9.34 -1.07 -17.43
CA ASP A 376 8.50 -1.48 -18.56
C ASP A 376 7.33 -2.40 -18.20
N ASN A 377 7.34 -2.99 -16.98
CA ASN A 377 6.38 -4.03 -16.58
C ASN A 377 5.25 -3.53 -15.67
N LYS A 378 4.83 -2.26 -15.82
CA LYS A 378 3.76 -1.65 -15.02
C LYS A 378 4.10 -1.47 -13.53
N GLU A 379 5.36 -1.42 -13.15
CA GLU A 379 5.83 -1.26 -11.78
C GLU A 379 5.29 0.03 -11.10
N LYS A 380 5.00 1.06 -11.89
CA LYS A 380 4.33 2.29 -11.42
C LYS A 380 2.99 2.04 -10.74
N ASP A 381 2.34 0.89 -11.05
CA ASP A 381 1.03 0.57 -10.50
C ASP A 381 1.09 0.15 -9.02
N VAL A 382 2.29 -0.12 -8.47
CA VAL A 382 2.53 -0.30 -7.02
C VAL A 382 2.10 0.94 -6.20
N LEU A 383 2.08 2.13 -6.82
CA LEU A 383 1.61 3.34 -6.15
C LEU A 383 0.12 3.30 -5.81
N ASP A 384 -0.65 2.47 -6.47
CA ASP A 384 -2.10 2.26 -6.32
C ASP A 384 -2.82 3.45 -5.66
N TYR A 385 -3.26 4.41 -6.46
CA TYR A 385 -3.99 5.57 -5.97
C TYR A 385 -5.48 5.26 -5.71
N GLY A 386 -5.86 3.99 -5.76
CA GLY A 386 -7.21 3.52 -5.45
C GLY A 386 -8.26 3.90 -6.48
N SER A 387 -9.52 3.65 -6.11
CA SER A 387 -10.68 4.01 -6.89
C SER A 387 -11.77 4.58 -5.99
N PHE A 388 -12.63 5.43 -6.55
CA PHE A 388 -13.81 5.95 -5.88
C PHE A 388 -15.06 5.60 -6.67
N LEU A 389 -16.01 4.88 -6.05
CA LEU A 389 -17.21 4.36 -6.71
C LEU A 389 -16.91 3.60 -8.02
N GLY A 390 -15.80 2.84 -8.05
CA GLY A 390 -15.37 2.09 -9.22
C GLY A 390 -14.61 2.92 -10.26
N ILE A 391 -14.50 4.25 -10.10
CA ILE A 391 -13.74 5.14 -10.98
C ILE A 391 -12.27 5.19 -10.49
N PRO A 392 -11.28 4.80 -11.31
CA PRO A 392 -9.88 4.88 -10.91
C PRO A 392 -9.46 6.33 -10.63
N THR A 393 -8.95 6.61 -9.44
CA THR A 393 -8.44 7.94 -9.08
C THR A 393 -6.99 8.15 -9.53
N GLY A 394 -6.32 7.07 -9.94
CA GLY A 394 -4.91 7.07 -10.34
C GLY A 394 -4.52 8.11 -11.40
N PRO A 395 -5.22 8.22 -12.53
CA PRO A 395 -4.88 9.24 -13.54
C PRO A 395 -4.92 10.66 -12.99
N PHE A 396 -5.90 10.94 -12.14
CA PHE A 396 -6.07 12.25 -11.52
C PHE A 396 -4.98 12.52 -10.47
N SER A 397 -4.69 11.56 -9.60
CA SER A 397 -3.60 11.68 -8.61
C SER A 397 -2.23 11.87 -9.27
N ARG A 398 -1.98 11.18 -10.39
CA ARG A 398 -0.74 11.34 -11.19
C ARG A 398 -0.64 12.74 -11.82
N LEU A 399 -1.76 13.27 -12.33
CA LEU A 399 -1.81 14.64 -12.87
C LEU A 399 -1.47 15.65 -11.76
N LEU A 400 -2.08 15.51 -10.58
CA LEU A 400 -1.81 16.37 -9.44
C LEU A 400 -0.34 16.29 -8.99
N LEU A 401 0.22 15.06 -8.90
CA LEU A 401 1.63 14.86 -8.54
C LEU A 401 2.59 15.49 -9.53
N ASN A 402 2.36 15.28 -10.82
CA ASN A 402 3.19 15.90 -11.87
C ASN A 402 3.09 17.43 -11.84
N SER A 403 1.88 17.97 -11.64
CA SER A 403 1.67 19.42 -11.52
C SER A 403 2.35 19.98 -10.28
N MET A 404 2.27 19.29 -9.14
CA MET A 404 2.94 19.67 -7.89
C MET A 404 4.47 19.70 -8.08
N ASN A 405 5.04 18.66 -8.69
CA ASN A 405 6.48 18.60 -8.98
C ASN A 405 6.91 19.67 -10.00
N GLY A 406 6.07 19.97 -10.98
CA GLY A 406 6.30 21.09 -11.91
C GLY A 406 6.32 22.45 -11.19
N LEU A 407 5.37 22.69 -10.29
CA LEU A 407 5.34 23.93 -9.48
C LEU A 407 6.51 24.00 -8.49
N TYR A 408 6.93 22.87 -7.93
CA TYR A 408 8.12 22.80 -7.10
C TYR A 408 9.38 23.26 -7.84
N ALA A 409 9.53 22.91 -9.11
CA ALA A 409 10.67 23.34 -9.92
C ALA A 409 10.80 24.87 -10.03
N PHE A 410 9.69 25.62 -9.89
CA PHE A 410 9.69 27.09 -9.87
C PHE A 410 9.84 27.68 -8.47
N THR A 411 9.20 27.03 -7.47
CA THR A 411 9.08 27.61 -6.13
C THR A 411 10.15 27.13 -5.15
N ASN A 412 10.83 26.03 -5.47
CA ASN A 412 11.73 25.30 -4.57
C ASN A 412 11.10 24.97 -3.20
N SER A 413 9.75 24.96 -3.12
CA SER A 413 8.98 24.67 -1.90
C SER A 413 7.74 23.86 -2.21
N TYR A 414 7.64 22.65 -1.64
CA TYR A 414 6.45 21.82 -1.80
C TYR A 414 5.22 22.44 -1.14
N ALA A 415 5.37 23.15 -0.03
CA ALA A 415 4.27 23.87 0.58
C ALA A 415 3.66 24.91 -0.37
N LEU A 416 4.52 25.75 -0.99
CA LEU A 416 4.08 26.73 -2.00
C LEU A 416 3.52 26.03 -3.25
N ALA A 417 4.10 24.93 -3.68
CA ALA A 417 3.59 24.14 -4.79
C ALA A 417 2.16 23.61 -4.49
N ILE A 418 1.89 23.11 -3.27
CA ILE A 418 0.56 22.68 -2.84
C ILE A 418 -0.43 23.87 -2.83
N VAL A 419 -0.02 25.01 -2.29
CA VAL A 419 -0.86 26.23 -2.27
C VAL A 419 -1.22 26.66 -3.69
N LEU A 420 -0.24 26.79 -4.58
CA LEU A 420 -0.46 27.18 -5.98
C LEU A 420 -1.31 26.16 -6.73
N LEU A 421 -1.05 24.87 -6.55
CA LEU A 421 -1.86 23.80 -7.14
C LEU A 421 -3.31 23.89 -6.69
N THR A 422 -3.54 24.16 -5.39
CA THR A 422 -4.89 24.35 -4.84
C THR A 422 -5.58 25.55 -5.48
N ILE A 423 -4.88 26.67 -5.65
CA ILE A 423 -5.39 27.87 -6.32
C ILE A 423 -5.76 27.54 -7.78
N CYS A 424 -4.89 26.85 -8.52
CA CYS A 424 -5.16 26.46 -9.92
C CYS A 424 -6.40 25.58 -10.03
N VAL A 425 -6.51 24.53 -9.21
CA VAL A 425 -7.68 23.64 -9.20
C VAL A 425 -8.96 24.41 -8.84
N LYS A 426 -8.89 25.30 -7.85
CA LYS A 426 -10.01 26.17 -7.48
C LYS A 426 -10.39 27.16 -8.56
N ALA A 427 -9.45 27.75 -9.27
CA ALA A 427 -9.70 28.65 -10.39
C ALA A 427 -10.44 27.93 -11.53
N ILE A 428 -10.04 26.71 -11.86
CA ILE A 428 -10.72 25.87 -12.87
C ILE A 428 -12.16 25.57 -12.44
N LEU A 429 -12.40 25.28 -11.17
CA LEU A 429 -13.71 24.94 -10.64
C LEU A 429 -14.56 26.16 -10.27
N TRP A 430 -13.99 27.37 -10.32
CA TRP A 430 -14.66 28.62 -9.91
C TRP A 430 -16.02 28.86 -10.58
N PRO A 431 -16.18 28.77 -11.92
CA PRO A 431 -17.46 29.00 -12.58
C PRO A 431 -18.53 28.01 -12.15
N LEU A 432 -18.15 26.74 -11.95
CA LEU A 432 -19.06 25.68 -11.52
C LEU A 432 -19.53 25.92 -10.08
N GLN A 433 -18.62 26.28 -9.20
CA GLN A 433 -18.92 26.59 -7.80
C GLN A 433 -19.81 27.84 -7.67
N ASN A 434 -19.60 28.86 -8.51
CA ASN A 434 -20.48 30.03 -8.55
C ASN A 434 -21.92 29.67 -8.95
N LYS A 435 -22.09 28.79 -9.94
CA LYS A 435 -23.41 28.32 -10.35
C LYS A 435 -24.13 27.58 -9.20
N ALA A 436 -23.41 26.72 -8.48
CA ALA A 436 -23.94 26.01 -7.32
C ALA A 436 -24.30 26.97 -6.17
N ASN A 437 -23.42 27.94 -5.87
CA ASN A 437 -23.69 28.95 -4.84
C ASN A 437 -24.92 29.81 -5.17
N LYS A 438 -25.13 30.18 -6.44
CA LYS A 438 -26.34 30.87 -6.88
C LYS A 438 -27.59 30.04 -6.65
N ASN A 439 -27.56 28.74 -6.97
CA ASN A 439 -28.67 27.82 -6.72
C ASN A 439 -28.96 27.65 -5.21
N MET A 440 -27.90 27.52 -4.38
CA MET A 440 -28.06 27.46 -2.92
C MET A 440 -28.70 28.73 -2.35
N LYS A 441 -28.35 29.93 -2.86
CA LYS A 441 -28.99 31.18 -2.45
C LYS A 441 -30.47 31.20 -2.80
N LYS A 442 -30.86 30.74 -4.01
CA LYS A 442 -32.29 30.62 -4.38
C LYS A 442 -33.03 29.65 -3.45
N MET A 443 -32.43 28.51 -3.12
CA MET A 443 -32.99 27.56 -2.15
C MET A 443 -33.18 28.18 -0.77
N SER A 444 -32.16 28.92 -0.30
CA SER A 444 -32.22 29.63 0.99
C SER A 444 -33.34 30.68 1.04
N ALA A 445 -33.62 31.35 -0.07
CA ALA A 445 -34.74 32.30 -0.16
C ALA A 445 -36.11 31.63 -0.03
N LEU A 446 -36.25 30.35 -0.36
CA LEU A 446 -37.48 29.58 -0.22
C LEU A 446 -37.72 29.02 1.19
N GLN A 447 -36.74 29.18 2.11
CA GLN A 447 -36.86 28.66 3.49
C GLN A 447 -38.16 29.06 4.23
N PRO A 448 -38.62 30.33 4.18
CA PRO A 448 -39.84 30.71 4.88
C PRO A 448 -41.06 29.91 4.39
N GLU A 449 -41.17 29.73 3.06
CA GLU A 449 -42.28 28.97 2.44
C GLU A 449 -42.17 27.47 2.78
N MET A 450 -40.96 26.92 2.78
CA MET A 450 -40.69 25.55 3.21
C MET A 450 -41.13 25.31 4.66
N LYS A 451 -40.84 26.25 5.59
CA LYS A 451 -41.28 26.16 6.97
C LYS A 451 -42.80 26.19 7.09
N ARG A 452 -43.46 27.10 6.37
CA ARG A 452 -44.94 27.16 6.34
C ARG A 452 -45.57 25.84 5.86
N LEU A 453 -45.03 25.25 4.82
CA LEU A 453 -45.46 23.93 4.34
C LEU A 453 -45.18 22.82 5.34
N GLN A 454 -44.04 22.85 6.01
CA GLN A 454 -43.70 21.87 7.05
C GLN A 454 -44.63 21.93 8.25
N GLU A 455 -45.02 23.13 8.67
CA GLU A 455 -46.02 23.33 9.73
C GLU A 455 -47.42 22.91 9.29
N LYS A 456 -47.81 23.27 8.07
CA LYS A 456 -49.12 22.95 7.52
C LYS A 456 -49.37 21.45 7.30
N TYR A 457 -48.33 20.71 6.85
CA TYR A 457 -48.42 19.29 6.53
C TYR A 457 -47.61 18.41 7.48
N LYS A 458 -47.53 18.82 8.75
CA LYS A 458 -46.71 18.14 9.77
C LYS A 458 -47.06 16.66 9.95
N GLU A 459 -48.34 16.32 9.82
CA GLU A 459 -48.87 14.95 9.97
C GLU A 459 -48.99 14.19 8.64
N GLU A 460 -48.82 14.87 7.49
CA GLU A 460 -48.96 14.32 6.15
C GLU A 460 -47.65 14.41 5.34
N PRO A 461 -46.65 13.56 5.63
CA PRO A 461 -45.30 13.67 5.04
C PRO A 461 -45.29 13.49 3.51
N VAL A 462 -46.23 12.73 2.95
CA VAL A 462 -46.34 12.52 1.50
C VAL A 462 -46.85 13.80 0.81
N LYS A 463 -47.87 14.46 1.36
CA LYS A 463 -48.37 15.74 0.84
C LYS A 463 -47.33 16.84 0.98
N PHE A 464 -46.59 16.87 2.10
CA PHE A 464 -45.47 17.79 2.28
C PHE A 464 -44.47 17.67 1.15
N GLN A 465 -44.03 16.45 0.81
CA GLN A 465 -43.07 16.22 -0.30
C GLN A 465 -43.66 16.66 -1.67
N GLN A 466 -44.92 16.39 -1.92
CA GLN A 466 -45.58 16.78 -3.16
C GLN A 466 -45.67 18.32 -3.31
N GLU A 467 -46.09 19.03 -2.28
CA GLU A 467 -46.17 20.49 -2.29
C GLU A 467 -44.79 21.14 -2.34
N MET A 468 -43.81 20.59 -1.64
CA MET A 468 -42.41 21.00 -1.76
C MET A 468 -41.89 20.84 -3.19
N GLY A 469 -42.24 19.74 -3.87
CA GLY A 469 -41.88 19.53 -5.27
C GLY A 469 -42.48 20.58 -6.21
N LYS A 470 -43.74 21.05 -5.94
CA LYS A 470 -44.38 22.13 -6.70
C LYS A 470 -43.66 23.46 -6.48
N VAL A 471 -43.30 23.79 -5.24
CA VAL A 471 -42.53 25.01 -4.91
C VAL A 471 -41.19 25.04 -5.63
N TRP A 472 -40.46 23.93 -5.62
CA TRP A 472 -39.17 23.84 -6.33
C TRP A 472 -39.33 24.00 -7.84
N LYS A 473 -40.35 23.36 -8.45
CA LYS A 473 -40.66 23.51 -9.88
C LYS A 473 -41.02 24.95 -10.21
N LYS A 474 -41.90 25.58 -9.41
CA LYS A 474 -42.34 26.98 -9.60
C LYS A 474 -41.16 27.97 -9.49
N ALA A 475 -40.23 27.72 -8.55
CA ALA A 475 -39.02 28.54 -8.36
C ALA A 475 -37.88 28.23 -9.36
N GLY A 476 -38.03 27.22 -10.21
CA GLY A 476 -36.98 26.78 -11.14
C GLY A 476 -35.71 26.34 -10.45
N VAL A 477 -35.83 25.73 -9.25
CA VAL A 477 -34.71 25.31 -8.42
C VAL A 477 -34.68 23.78 -8.31
N ASN A 478 -33.53 23.20 -8.58
CA ASN A 478 -33.31 21.77 -8.35
C ASN A 478 -32.65 21.57 -6.98
N PRO A 479 -33.28 20.84 -6.02
CA PRO A 479 -32.68 20.60 -4.70
C PRO A 479 -31.33 19.87 -4.75
N LEU A 480 -31.09 19.04 -5.76
CA LEU A 480 -29.84 18.34 -5.96
C LEU A 480 -28.69 19.24 -6.47
N SER A 481 -29.03 20.43 -7.01
CA SER A 481 -28.01 21.35 -7.52
C SER A 481 -27.13 21.97 -6.41
N GLY A 482 -27.63 22.00 -5.17
CA GLY A 482 -26.87 22.48 -4.01
C GLY A 482 -25.77 21.52 -3.54
N CYS A 483 -25.94 20.21 -3.74
CA CYS A 483 -24.96 19.21 -3.36
C CYS A 483 -23.99 18.82 -4.50
N TRP A 484 -24.24 19.28 -5.75
CA TRP A 484 -23.40 19.00 -6.91
C TRP A 484 -21.91 19.31 -6.71
N PRO A 485 -21.50 20.40 -6.03
CA PRO A 485 -20.08 20.66 -5.73
C PRO A 485 -19.42 19.55 -4.93
N ILE A 486 -20.16 18.89 -4.04
CA ILE A 486 -19.63 17.80 -3.21
C ILE A 486 -19.24 16.62 -4.10
N PHE A 487 -20.06 16.24 -5.08
CA PHE A 487 -19.78 15.13 -5.99
C PHE A 487 -18.51 15.35 -6.83
N ILE A 488 -18.20 16.59 -7.18
CA ILE A 488 -16.95 16.93 -7.89
C ILE A 488 -15.79 17.03 -6.91
N GLN A 489 -16.04 17.54 -5.72
CA GLN A 489 -15.01 17.75 -4.70
C GLN A 489 -14.46 16.44 -4.14
N ILE A 490 -15.29 15.39 -4.00
CA ILE A 490 -14.88 14.11 -3.43
C ILE A 490 -13.78 13.42 -4.26
N PRO A 491 -13.90 13.24 -5.58
CA PRO A 491 -12.82 12.66 -6.39
C PRO A 491 -11.52 13.47 -6.32
N ILE A 492 -11.64 14.80 -6.29
CA ILE A 492 -10.48 15.70 -6.16
C ILE A 492 -9.81 15.51 -4.80
N PHE A 493 -10.59 15.48 -3.74
CA PHE A 493 -10.09 15.25 -2.39
C PHE A 493 -9.40 13.88 -2.27
N ILE A 494 -10.03 12.81 -2.76
CA ILE A 494 -9.45 11.47 -2.73
C ILE A 494 -8.16 11.43 -3.55
N GLY A 495 -8.12 12.11 -4.70
CA GLY A 495 -6.91 12.25 -5.50
C GLY A 495 -5.77 12.94 -4.75
N PHE A 496 -6.04 14.04 -4.08
CA PHE A 496 -5.06 14.74 -3.22
C PHE A 496 -4.65 13.89 -2.02
N TYR A 497 -5.62 13.28 -1.33
CA TYR A 497 -5.38 12.41 -0.18
C TYR A 497 -4.42 11.27 -0.53
N ASN A 498 -4.73 10.53 -1.60
CA ASN A 498 -3.91 9.41 -2.04
C ASN A 498 -2.54 9.85 -2.56
N MET A 499 -2.48 11.00 -3.24
CA MET A 499 -1.24 11.55 -3.75
C MET A 499 -0.34 12.05 -2.62
N LEU A 500 -0.84 12.91 -1.74
CA LEU A 500 -0.06 13.49 -0.66
C LEU A 500 0.33 12.46 0.40
N GLY A 501 -0.54 11.47 0.68
CA GLY A 501 -0.26 10.40 1.64
C GLY A 501 0.84 9.43 1.21
N LYS A 502 1.14 9.35 -0.10
CA LYS A 502 2.14 8.41 -0.65
C LYS A 502 3.35 9.11 -1.28
N ALA A 503 3.35 10.45 -1.35
CA ALA A 503 4.40 11.21 -2.00
C ALA A 503 5.68 11.21 -1.14
N VAL A 504 6.67 10.42 -1.53
CA VAL A 504 8.00 10.40 -0.91
C VAL A 504 8.71 11.74 -1.05
N GLU A 505 8.37 12.50 -2.08
CA GLU A 505 8.90 13.83 -2.39
C GLU A 505 8.61 14.87 -1.30
N LEU A 506 7.57 14.67 -0.49
CA LEU A 506 7.21 15.59 0.60
C LEU A 506 8.03 15.40 1.87
N ARG A 507 8.76 14.27 1.98
CA ARG A 507 9.53 13.96 3.17
C ARG A 507 10.61 14.99 3.43
N HIS A 508 10.72 15.41 4.70
CA HIS A 508 11.71 16.39 5.20
C HIS A 508 11.57 17.79 4.60
N HIS A 509 10.52 18.05 3.79
CA HIS A 509 10.18 19.41 3.37
C HIS A 509 9.25 20.07 4.38
N GLY A 510 9.67 21.17 4.93
CA GLY A 510 8.92 21.91 5.96
C GLY A 510 8.29 23.20 5.42
N PHE A 511 7.42 23.81 6.28
CA PHE A 511 6.79 25.10 6.03
C PHE A 511 6.41 25.75 7.36
N TRP A 512 6.94 26.91 7.68
CA TRP A 512 6.79 27.59 8.98
C TRP A 512 7.13 26.66 10.14
N TRP A 513 6.13 26.34 11.01
CA TRP A 513 6.28 25.41 12.13
C TRP A 513 6.23 23.94 11.70
N VAL A 514 5.75 23.64 10.50
CA VAL A 514 5.70 22.28 9.98
C VAL A 514 7.11 21.84 9.62
N THR A 515 7.60 20.83 10.30
CA THR A 515 8.95 20.30 10.05
C THR A 515 9.00 19.37 8.86
N ASP A 516 7.94 18.60 8.61
CA ASP A 516 7.83 17.62 7.56
C ASP A 516 6.38 17.56 7.03
N LEU A 517 6.19 17.90 5.76
CA LEU A 517 4.88 17.90 5.10
C LEU A 517 4.26 16.51 4.96
N SER A 518 5.06 15.46 5.00
CA SER A 518 4.60 14.07 4.91
C SER A 518 4.06 13.51 6.23
N GLN A 519 4.23 14.24 7.35
CA GLN A 519 3.85 13.83 8.69
C GLN A 519 2.88 14.84 9.35
N PRO A 520 2.22 14.47 10.47
CA PRO A 520 1.47 15.43 11.28
C PRO A 520 2.36 16.58 11.77
N ASP A 521 1.79 17.79 11.88
CA ASP A 521 2.50 19.01 12.29
C ASP A 521 2.58 19.18 13.82
N THR A 522 2.97 18.13 14.53
CA THR A 522 3.05 18.12 15.99
C THR A 522 4.10 19.11 16.50
N VAL A 523 3.65 20.15 17.20
CA VAL A 523 4.53 21.18 17.81
C VAL A 523 4.82 20.94 19.27
N ALA A 524 3.96 20.23 19.98
CA ALA A 524 4.11 19.91 21.41
C ALA A 524 3.24 18.69 21.78
N HIS A 525 3.51 18.11 22.94
CA HIS A 525 2.63 17.12 23.56
C HIS A 525 2.04 17.71 24.84
N ILE A 526 0.72 17.81 24.93
CA ILE A 526 0.00 18.30 26.10
C ILE A 526 -0.69 17.11 26.76
N MET A 527 -0.29 16.76 27.98
CA MET A 527 -0.82 15.59 28.73
C MET A 527 -0.73 14.27 27.92
N GLY A 528 0.31 14.12 27.08
CA GLY A 528 0.51 12.96 26.21
C GLY A 528 -0.22 13.02 24.87
N PHE A 529 -1.04 14.04 24.60
CA PHE A 529 -1.69 14.24 23.30
C PHE A 529 -0.86 15.15 22.40
N PRO A 530 -0.61 14.77 21.12
CA PRO A 530 0.11 15.61 20.18
C PRO A 530 -0.73 16.85 19.83
N LEU A 531 -0.14 18.04 19.89
CA LEU A 531 -0.79 19.28 19.43
C LEU A 531 -0.43 19.53 17.97
N ASN A 532 -1.41 19.40 17.08
CA ASN A 532 -1.30 19.58 15.64
C ASN A 532 -2.05 20.84 15.20
N PRO A 533 -1.38 21.99 14.99
CA PRO A 533 -2.06 23.26 14.69
C PRO A 533 -2.80 23.29 13.34
N LEU A 534 -2.28 22.65 12.29
CA LEU A 534 -2.92 22.68 10.95
C LEU A 534 -4.31 22.04 10.92
N PRO A 535 -4.55 20.84 11.48
CA PRO A 535 -5.91 20.30 11.60
C PRO A 535 -6.87 21.19 12.39
N LEU A 536 -6.38 21.90 13.43
CA LEU A 536 -7.19 22.85 14.18
C LEU A 536 -7.54 24.07 13.32
N LEU A 537 -6.56 24.63 12.59
CA LEU A 537 -6.78 25.74 11.66
C LEU A 537 -7.72 25.33 10.51
N MET A 538 -7.58 24.12 10.00
CA MET A 538 -8.49 23.53 9.02
C MET A 538 -9.95 23.52 9.53
N ALA A 539 -10.17 23.10 10.77
CA ALA A 539 -11.50 23.07 11.36
C ALA A 539 -12.07 24.48 11.59
N VAL A 540 -11.27 25.41 12.08
CA VAL A 540 -11.69 26.82 12.25
C VAL A 540 -12.11 27.41 10.90
N THR A 541 -11.31 27.23 9.87
CA THR A 541 -11.63 27.72 8.51
C THR A 541 -12.86 27.01 7.93
N MET A 542 -13.06 25.73 8.20
CA MET A 542 -14.24 24.96 7.78
C MET A 542 -15.53 25.48 8.47
N ILE A 543 -15.48 25.73 9.78
CA ILE A 543 -16.61 26.31 10.52
C ILE A 543 -16.93 27.72 9.99
N LEU A 544 -15.90 28.54 9.72
CA LEU A 544 -16.08 29.89 9.17
C LEU A 544 -16.70 29.84 7.77
N GLN A 545 -16.22 28.96 6.91
CA GLN A 545 -16.79 28.74 5.58
C GLN A 545 -18.26 28.33 5.66
N MET A 546 -18.59 27.40 6.57
CA MET A 546 -19.99 26.94 6.76
C MET A 546 -20.89 28.07 7.23
N LYS A 547 -20.45 28.91 8.16
CA LYS A 547 -21.21 30.07 8.63
C LYS A 547 -21.48 31.11 7.53
N LEU A 548 -20.54 31.27 6.60
CA LEU A 548 -20.65 32.22 5.48
C LEU A 548 -21.42 31.64 4.28
N SER A 549 -21.56 30.33 4.18
CA SER A 549 -22.29 29.66 3.10
C SER A 549 -23.80 29.91 3.23
N PRO A 550 -24.54 30.07 2.12
CA PRO A 550 -26.00 30.14 2.15
C PRO A 550 -26.54 28.86 2.79
N GLN A 551 -27.33 29.05 3.84
CA GLN A 551 -27.93 27.92 4.57
C GLN A 551 -29.25 27.55 3.94
N SER A 552 -29.34 26.34 3.38
CA SER A 552 -30.59 25.77 2.89
C SER A 552 -30.83 24.43 3.61
N GLY A 553 -32.04 24.19 4.10
CA GLY A 553 -32.43 22.94 4.72
C GLY A 553 -33.16 23.07 6.06
N ASP A 554 -33.58 21.93 6.59
CA ASP A 554 -34.24 21.79 7.90
C ASP A 554 -33.25 22.18 9.02
N PRO A 555 -33.71 22.77 10.13
CA PRO A 555 -32.91 23.03 11.33
C PRO A 555 -32.13 21.80 11.83
N THR A 556 -32.68 20.61 11.66
CA THR A 556 -32.03 19.34 12.03
C THR A 556 -30.82 19.04 11.14
N GLN A 557 -30.97 19.21 9.82
CA GLN A 557 -29.89 19.05 8.86
C GLN A 557 -28.78 20.07 9.11
N ARG A 558 -29.12 21.31 9.44
CA ARG A 558 -28.18 22.36 9.79
C ARG A 558 -27.36 22.01 11.03
N LYS A 559 -28.00 21.48 12.09
CA LYS A 559 -27.29 21.00 13.30
C LYS A 559 -26.33 19.87 12.95
N MET A 560 -26.78 18.89 12.16
CA MET A 560 -25.93 17.77 11.72
C MET A 560 -24.70 18.26 10.94
N MET A 561 -24.88 19.19 10.01
CA MET A 561 -23.76 19.78 9.26
C MET A 561 -22.78 20.51 10.18
N MET A 562 -23.24 21.12 11.29
CA MET A 562 -22.39 21.84 12.23
C MET A 562 -21.46 20.90 13.03
N PHE A 563 -21.79 19.59 13.14
CA PHE A 563 -20.94 18.58 13.77
C PHE A 563 -19.92 17.99 12.78
N MET A 564 -20.10 18.18 11.47
CA MET A 564 -19.19 17.62 10.46
C MET A 564 -17.73 18.04 10.64
N PRO A 565 -17.38 19.31 10.94
CA PRO A 565 -15.98 19.70 11.19
C PRO A 565 -15.34 18.94 12.36
N LEU A 566 -16.11 18.62 13.40
CA LEU A 566 -15.63 17.83 14.54
C LEU A 566 -15.27 16.40 14.13
N ILE A 567 -16.10 15.78 13.31
CA ILE A 567 -15.83 14.44 12.77
C ILE A 567 -14.56 14.49 11.90
N PHE A 568 -14.43 15.51 11.06
CA PHE A 568 -13.25 15.70 10.22
C PHE A 568 -11.97 15.96 11.02
N ILE A 569 -12.02 16.74 12.09
CA ILE A 569 -10.86 16.91 12.98
C ILE A 569 -10.43 15.53 13.50
N PHE A 570 -11.36 14.79 14.11
CA PHE A 570 -11.05 13.48 14.67
C PHE A 570 -10.42 12.53 13.64
N MET A 571 -10.97 12.51 12.43
CA MET A 571 -10.50 11.64 11.35
C MET A 571 -9.13 12.10 10.78
N CYS A 572 -8.93 13.42 10.63
CA CYS A 572 -7.77 13.96 9.92
C CYS A 572 -6.66 14.46 10.88
N TYR A 573 -6.84 14.31 12.19
CA TYR A 573 -5.92 14.88 13.17
C TYR A 573 -4.48 14.37 13.05
N SER A 574 -4.33 13.11 12.69
CA SER A 574 -3.04 12.43 12.53
C SER A 574 -2.60 12.29 11.06
N PHE A 575 -3.25 12.99 10.14
CA PHE A 575 -2.88 12.93 8.73
C PHE A 575 -1.65 13.81 8.44
N ALA A 576 -1.01 13.54 7.29
CA ALA A 576 0.08 14.35 6.79
C ALA A 576 -0.31 15.85 6.73
N SER A 577 0.55 16.71 7.24
CA SER A 577 0.32 18.17 7.31
C SER A 577 0.09 18.80 5.92
N ALA A 578 0.65 18.22 4.87
CA ALA A 578 0.37 18.60 3.48
C ALA A 578 -1.13 18.57 3.15
N LEU A 579 -1.87 17.56 3.64
CA LEU A 579 -3.30 17.42 3.41
C LEU A 579 -4.10 18.46 4.19
N ALA A 580 -3.73 18.70 5.45
CA ALA A 580 -4.36 19.72 6.28
C ALA A 580 -4.09 21.13 5.72
N LEU A 581 -2.89 21.38 5.20
CA LEU A 581 -2.52 22.61 4.48
C LEU A 581 -3.40 22.80 3.23
N TYR A 582 -3.46 21.79 2.36
CA TYR A 582 -4.32 21.82 1.18
C TYR A 582 -5.76 22.18 1.53
N TRP A 583 -6.35 21.51 2.54
CA TRP A 583 -7.73 21.75 2.94
C TRP A 583 -7.95 23.13 3.53
N THR A 584 -7.02 23.59 4.36
CA THR A 584 -7.07 24.95 4.95
C THR A 584 -7.07 26.02 3.84
N ILE A 585 -6.15 25.94 2.88
CA ILE A 585 -6.08 26.86 1.75
C ILE A 585 -7.36 26.80 0.90
N GLN A 586 -7.88 25.60 0.66
CA GLN A 586 -9.13 25.40 -0.06
C GLN A 586 -10.32 26.10 0.64
N ASN A 587 -10.42 26.00 1.97
CA ASN A 587 -11.46 26.69 2.75
C ASN A 587 -11.30 28.20 2.66
N LEU A 588 -10.07 28.72 2.80
CA LEU A 588 -9.79 30.15 2.70
C LEU A 588 -10.19 30.72 1.32
N ILE A 589 -9.82 30.05 0.22
CA ILE A 589 -10.23 30.45 -1.13
C ILE A 589 -11.74 30.42 -1.27
N SER A 590 -12.42 29.41 -0.70
CA SER A 590 -13.88 29.31 -0.73
C SER A 590 -14.54 30.46 0.07
N ILE A 591 -13.97 30.85 1.19
CA ILE A 591 -14.44 32.00 1.99
C ILE A 591 -14.31 33.30 1.16
N VAL A 592 -13.16 33.54 0.53
CA VAL A 592 -12.96 34.67 -0.37
C VAL A 592 -13.99 34.67 -1.52
N GLN A 593 -14.20 33.51 -2.15
CA GLN A 593 -15.18 33.35 -3.21
C GLN A 593 -16.61 33.66 -2.75
N LEU A 594 -16.99 33.22 -1.55
CA LEU A 594 -18.32 33.50 -0.98
C LEU A 594 -18.49 35.01 -0.71
N GLN A 595 -17.47 35.69 -0.24
CA GLN A 595 -17.50 37.16 -0.01
C GLN A 595 -17.61 37.95 -1.31
N ILE A 596 -16.84 37.57 -2.33
CA ILE A 596 -16.93 38.19 -3.67
C ILE A 596 -18.34 38.00 -4.23
N ASN A 597 -18.88 36.77 -4.16
CA ASN A 597 -20.23 36.46 -4.63
C ASN A 597 -21.32 37.18 -3.81
N LYS A 598 -21.07 37.51 -2.54
CA LYS A 598 -22.00 38.31 -1.74
C LYS A 598 -22.07 39.76 -2.21
N LYS A 599 -20.91 40.36 -2.53
CA LYS A 599 -20.82 41.75 -3.04
C LYS A 599 -21.41 41.88 -4.44
N GLN A 600 -21.18 40.91 -5.32
CA GLN A 600 -21.67 40.98 -6.73
C GLN A 600 -23.19 40.73 -6.89
N ASN A 601 -23.82 40.02 -5.94
CA ASN A 601 -25.22 39.59 -6.01
C ASN A 601 -26.11 40.27 -4.95
N SER A 602 -25.95 41.57 -4.72
CA SER A 602 -27.06 42.40 -4.21
C SER A 602 -28.13 42.58 -5.32
N VAL A 603 -28.48 41.46 -6.00
CA VAL A 603 -29.60 41.45 -6.92
C VAL A 603 -30.87 41.54 -6.11
N THR A 604 -31.54 42.66 -6.21
CA THR A 604 -32.91 42.91 -5.83
C THR A 604 -33.78 41.73 -6.27
N LEU A 605 -34.19 40.90 -5.32
CA LEU A 605 -35.26 39.96 -5.53
C LEU A 605 -36.48 40.80 -5.76
N VAL A 606 -36.94 40.91 -7.01
CA VAL A 606 -38.25 41.51 -7.33
C VAL A 606 -39.30 40.70 -6.56
N PRO A 607 -40.08 41.33 -5.67
CA PRO A 607 -41.16 40.64 -5.01
C PRO A 607 -42.16 40.26 -6.11
N THR A 608 -42.39 38.97 -6.31
CA THR A 608 -43.58 38.53 -7.06
C THR A 608 -44.78 38.89 -6.20
N SER A 609 -45.35 40.03 -6.49
CA SER A 609 -46.65 40.42 -5.98
C SER A 609 -47.69 39.39 -6.41
N ALA A 610 -48.44 38.92 -5.38
CA ALA A 610 -49.76 38.32 -5.30
C ALA A 610 -50.14 37.24 -6.32
#